data_c92cdc15e03296dd80539954837cf027
#
_entry.id   c92cdc15e03296dd80539954837cf027
#
_cell.length_a   1.000
_cell.length_b   1.000
_cell.length_c   1.000
_cell.angle_alpha   90.00
_cell.angle_beta   90.00
_cell.angle_gamma   90.00
#
_symmetry.space_group_name_H-M   'P 1'
#
loop_
_entity.id
_entity.type
_entity.pdbx_description
1 polymer ?
#
loop_
_entity_poly.entity_id
_entity_poly.type
_entity_poly.pdbx_seq_one_letter_code
_entity_poly.pdbx_strand_id
1 'polypeptide(L)'
;MRPDFSVRNDRVDLPLGDEAYVQVYWKQLKFGKGPACSLFILGEEILRIDCFGNGAGHFHAAFFLPGKGENRFWMRESTVAEQVERAHFELYRNYRYYQCRVPNPEVRAYHIEPELMKEVSQQAFEIMSSYVDVTDQLDDEAVAAFSSEIE
;
A
#
# COMPACT_ATOMS: atom_id res chain seq x y z
N MET A 1 -0.33 -10.41 -15.31
CA MET A 1 -0.68 -9.74 -14.05
C MET A 1 -2.18 -9.50 -14.00
N ARG A 2 -2.80 -9.77 -12.88
CA ARG A 2 -4.23 -9.49 -12.71
C ARG A 2 -4.44 -7.98 -12.68
N PRO A 3 -5.39 -7.41 -13.45
CA PRO A 3 -5.67 -5.99 -13.37
C PRO A 3 -6.09 -5.57 -11.96
N ASP A 4 -5.62 -4.43 -11.55
CA ASP A 4 -6.08 -3.83 -10.30
C ASP A 4 -7.32 -2.99 -10.61
N PHE A 5 -8.47 -3.49 -10.21
CA PHE A 5 -9.75 -2.80 -10.43
C PHE A 5 -10.11 -1.87 -9.28
N SER A 6 -9.25 -1.77 -8.27
CA SER A 6 -9.55 -0.89 -7.14
C SER A 6 -9.43 0.58 -7.54
N VAL A 7 -10.35 1.38 -7.01
CA VAL A 7 -10.30 2.83 -7.18
C VAL A 7 -9.37 3.41 -6.11
N ARG A 8 -8.38 4.17 -6.56
CA ARG A 8 -7.41 4.84 -5.69
C ARG A 8 -7.71 6.32 -5.69
N ASN A 9 -8.17 6.83 -4.57
CA ASN A 9 -8.55 8.23 -4.41
C ASN A 9 -7.49 8.99 -3.64
N ASP A 10 -7.43 10.30 -3.90
CA ASP A 10 -6.50 11.22 -3.19
C ASP A 10 -5.05 10.75 -3.27
N ARG A 11 -4.66 10.27 -4.44
CA ARG A 11 -3.30 9.74 -4.66
C ARG A 11 -2.25 10.82 -4.52
N VAL A 12 -1.21 10.50 -3.76
CA VAL A 12 -0.02 11.32 -3.63
C VAL A 12 1.17 10.44 -3.95
N ASP A 13 1.99 10.86 -4.91
CA ASP A 13 3.22 10.15 -5.28
C ASP A 13 4.40 10.84 -4.61
N LEU A 14 5.12 10.10 -3.78
CA LEU A 14 6.28 10.60 -3.02
C LEU A 14 7.54 10.00 -3.67
N PRO A 15 8.35 10.82 -4.39
CA PRO A 15 9.49 10.30 -5.13
C PRO A 15 10.57 9.69 -4.24
N LEU A 16 11.15 8.58 -4.73
CA LEU A 16 12.31 7.92 -4.12
C LEU A 16 13.47 7.87 -5.11
N GLY A 17 13.68 8.97 -5.83
CA GLY A 17 14.62 9.05 -6.94
C GLY A 17 13.86 9.10 -8.26
N ASP A 18 14.57 8.82 -9.37
CA ASP A 18 14.01 8.99 -10.71
C ASP A 18 13.02 7.90 -11.12
N GLU A 19 13.21 6.68 -10.59
CA GLU A 19 12.48 5.51 -11.07
C GLU A 19 11.77 4.76 -9.94
N ALA A 20 11.57 5.40 -8.79
CA ALA A 20 10.87 4.79 -7.67
C ALA A 20 10.03 5.84 -6.95
N TYR A 21 8.95 5.39 -6.33
CA TYR A 21 8.11 6.27 -5.51
C TYR A 21 7.22 5.46 -4.59
N VAL A 22 6.77 6.10 -3.53
CA VAL A 22 5.69 5.57 -2.69
C VAL A 22 4.41 6.30 -3.07
N GLN A 23 3.38 5.56 -3.38
CA GLN A 23 2.05 6.13 -3.65
C GLN A 23 1.18 5.91 -2.43
N VAL A 24 0.57 6.99 -1.94
CA VAL A 24 -0.36 6.94 -0.81
C VAL A 24 -1.74 7.32 -1.33
N TYR A 25 -2.76 6.62 -0.91
CA TYR A 25 -4.11 6.83 -1.42
C TYR A 25 -5.16 6.33 -0.42
N TRP A 26 -6.40 6.72 -0.67
CA TRP A 26 -7.58 6.18 -0.03
C TRP A 26 -8.16 5.10 -0.93
N LYS A 27 -8.55 3.98 -0.34
CA LYS A 27 -9.06 2.85 -1.10
C LYS A 27 -10.36 2.33 -0.48
N GLN A 28 -11.32 2.00 -1.34
CA GLN A 28 -12.59 1.40 -0.92
C GLN A 28 -12.89 0.18 -1.75
N LEU A 29 -13.17 -0.91 -1.06
CA LEU A 29 -13.58 -2.18 -1.65
C LEU A 29 -14.82 -2.66 -0.94
N LYS A 30 -15.49 -3.69 -1.47
CA LYS A 30 -16.68 -4.26 -0.85
C LYS A 30 -16.47 -4.68 0.59
N PHE A 31 -15.28 -5.19 0.89
CA PHE A 31 -14.97 -5.77 2.20
C PHE A 31 -14.15 -4.86 3.10
N GLY A 32 -13.80 -3.66 2.65
CA GLY A 32 -13.02 -2.77 3.48
C GLY A 32 -12.74 -1.43 2.85
N LYS A 33 -12.44 -0.46 3.69
CA LYS A 33 -12.05 0.89 3.29
C LYS A 33 -10.96 1.39 4.23
N GLY A 34 -10.06 2.19 3.72
CA GLY A 34 -9.01 2.77 4.53
C GLY A 34 -7.86 3.34 3.72
N PRO A 35 -6.88 3.93 4.42
CA PRO A 35 -5.67 4.40 3.77
C PRO A 35 -4.83 3.24 3.30
N ALA A 36 -4.12 3.45 2.20
CA ALA A 36 -3.28 2.44 1.59
C ALA A 36 -2.02 3.08 1.03
N CYS A 37 -0.99 2.29 0.83
CA CYS A 37 0.22 2.74 0.17
C CYS A 37 0.82 1.63 -0.68
N SER A 38 1.58 2.04 -1.68
CA SER A 38 2.28 1.14 -2.58
C SER A 38 3.69 1.63 -2.83
N LEU A 39 4.64 0.70 -2.92
CA LEU A 39 6.01 1.01 -3.31
C LEU A 39 6.23 0.55 -4.75
N PHE A 40 6.58 1.50 -5.63
CA PHE A 40 6.89 1.23 -7.04
C PHE A 40 8.37 1.43 -7.30
N ILE A 41 8.97 0.49 -8.01
CA ILE A 41 10.36 0.58 -8.49
C ILE A 41 10.37 0.15 -9.95
N LEU A 42 10.89 1.01 -10.82
CA LEU A 42 10.94 0.77 -12.28
C LEU A 42 9.57 0.37 -12.84
N GLY A 43 8.52 1.03 -12.36
CA GLY A 43 7.16 0.79 -12.81
C GLY A 43 6.48 -0.45 -12.24
N GLU A 44 7.16 -1.24 -11.41
CA GLU A 44 6.57 -2.42 -10.79
C GLU A 44 6.14 -2.13 -9.37
N GLU A 45 4.91 -2.52 -9.04
CA GLU A 45 4.39 -2.43 -7.67
C GLU A 45 4.94 -3.61 -6.87
N ILE A 46 5.89 -3.35 -5.99
CA ILE A 46 6.56 -4.43 -5.25
C ILE A 46 5.98 -4.68 -3.86
N LEU A 47 5.21 -3.72 -3.36
CA LEU A 47 4.55 -3.84 -2.06
C LEU A 47 3.29 -2.97 -2.10
N ARG A 48 2.19 -3.50 -1.57
CA ARG A 48 0.94 -2.76 -1.42
C ARG A 48 0.35 -3.10 -0.06
N ILE A 49 0.01 -2.09 0.72
CA ILE A 49 -0.49 -2.26 2.08
C ILE A 49 -1.83 -1.56 2.19
N ASP A 50 -2.88 -2.33 2.53
CA ASP A 50 -4.24 -1.83 2.68
C ASP A 50 -4.61 -1.85 4.17
N CYS A 51 -4.76 -0.66 4.77
CA CYS A 51 -5.04 -0.50 6.20
C CYS A 51 -6.55 -0.34 6.42
N PHE A 52 -7.28 -1.44 6.28
CA PHE A 52 -8.75 -1.45 6.35
C PHE A 52 -9.31 -1.71 7.74
N GLY A 53 -8.44 -1.88 8.73
CA GLY A 53 -8.88 -2.13 10.11
C GLY A 53 -9.36 -3.56 10.32
N ASN A 54 -9.94 -3.77 11.41
CA ASN A 54 -10.57 -4.96 12.01
C ASN A 54 -10.70 -6.21 11.12
N GLY A 55 -9.63 -6.99 11.01
CA GLY A 55 -9.64 -8.25 10.26
C GLY A 55 -9.54 -8.11 8.75
N ALA A 56 -9.58 -6.89 8.22
CA ALA A 56 -9.54 -6.63 6.79
C ALA A 56 -8.23 -6.03 6.31
N GLY A 57 -7.36 -5.57 7.22
CA GLY A 57 -6.04 -5.06 6.86
C GLY A 57 -5.11 -6.15 6.34
N HIS A 58 -4.42 -5.86 5.26
CA HIS A 58 -3.53 -6.84 4.63
C HIS A 58 -2.50 -6.16 3.74
N PHE A 59 -1.51 -6.94 3.33
CA PHE A 59 -0.55 -6.44 2.33
C PHE A 59 -0.23 -7.52 1.31
N HIS A 60 0.23 -7.07 0.14
CA HIS A 60 0.64 -7.90 -0.99
C HIS A 60 2.09 -7.57 -1.33
N ALA A 61 2.86 -8.57 -1.70
CA ALA A 61 4.23 -8.38 -2.17
C ALA A 61 4.40 -8.96 -3.58
N ALA A 62 5.22 -8.30 -4.39
CA ALA A 62 5.35 -8.62 -5.81
C ALA A 62 6.18 -9.87 -6.12
N PHE A 63 6.71 -10.54 -5.11
CA PHE A 63 7.41 -11.80 -5.34
C PHE A 63 6.45 -12.99 -5.46
N PHE A 64 5.17 -12.73 -5.52
CA PHE A 64 4.16 -13.75 -5.72
C PHE A 64 4.09 -14.19 -7.17
N LEU A 65 3.80 -15.46 -7.36
CA LEU A 65 3.65 -15.98 -8.71
C LEU A 65 2.37 -15.43 -9.34
N PRO A 66 2.46 -14.92 -10.57
CA PRO A 66 1.27 -14.46 -11.29
C PRO A 66 0.22 -15.58 -11.38
N GLY A 67 -1.04 -15.21 -11.26
CA GLY A 67 -2.15 -16.16 -11.34
C GLY A 67 -2.44 -16.93 -10.06
N LYS A 68 -1.58 -16.88 -9.10
CA LYS A 68 -1.86 -17.40 -7.76
C LYS A 68 -2.59 -16.37 -6.90
N GLY A 69 -2.69 -15.25 -7.34
CA GLY A 69 -3.59 -14.14 -7.12
C GLY A 69 -3.72 -13.57 -5.76
N GLU A 70 -3.68 -14.37 -4.81
CA GLU A 70 -4.25 -13.99 -3.55
C GLU A 70 -3.21 -14.03 -2.45
N ASN A 71 -2.00 -13.63 -2.77
CA ASN A 71 -0.93 -13.59 -1.80
C ASN A 71 -1.14 -12.41 -0.86
N ARG A 72 -2.16 -12.51 -0.04
CA ARG A 72 -2.44 -11.56 1.02
C ARG A 72 -1.80 -12.04 2.30
N PHE A 73 -1.09 -11.12 2.93
CA PHE A 73 -0.64 -11.31 4.30
C PHE A 73 -1.59 -10.52 5.20
N TRP A 74 -2.43 -11.23 5.93
CA TRP A 74 -3.37 -10.58 6.85
C TRP A 74 -2.63 -10.00 8.04
N MET A 75 -2.95 -8.76 8.39
CA MET A 75 -2.32 -8.11 9.54
C MET A 75 -2.95 -8.55 10.84
N ARG A 76 -2.11 -8.76 11.85
CA ARG A 76 -2.56 -9.09 13.20
C ARG A 76 -3.12 -7.88 13.92
N GLU A 77 -2.61 -6.71 13.58
CA GLU A 77 -3.07 -5.44 14.11
C GLU A 77 -4.55 -5.27 13.78
N SER A 78 -5.34 -4.84 14.76
CA SER A 78 -6.80 -4.80 14.60
C SER A 78 -7.35 -3.42 14.25
N THR A 79 -6.63 -2.35 14.55
CA THR A 79 -7.11 -0.99 14.26
C THR A 79 -6.42 -0.41 13.04
N VAL A 80 -7.07 0.56 12.40
CA VAL A 80 -6.45 1.29 11.29
C VAL A 80 -5.17 1.97 11.73
N ALA A 81 -5.16 2.58 12.91
CA ALA A 81 -3.97 3.26 13.44
C ALA A 81 -2.79 2.30 13.59
N GLU A 82 -3.03 1.13 14.16
CA GLU A 82 -1.98 0.12 14.32
C GLU A 82 -1.49 -0.41 12.98
N GLN A 83 -2.41 -0.57 12.03
CA GLN A 83 -2.07 -1.02 10.69
C GLN A 83 -1.24 0.02 9.92
N VAL A 84 -1.54 1.30 10.11
CA VAL A 84 -0.73 2.39 9.55
C VAL A 84 0.69 2.38 10.13
N GLU A 85 0.83 2.13 11.43
CA GLU A 85 2.15 1.97 12.04
C GLU A 85 2.90 0.76 11.46
N ARG A 86 2.19 -0.34 11.23
CA ARG A 86 2.76 -1.52 10.58
C ARG A 86 3.21 -1.19 9.15
N ALA A 87 2.41 -0.44 8.40
CA ALA A 87 2.77 -0.01 7.05
C ALA A 87 4.05 0.82 7.06
N HIS A 88 4.18 1.72 8.01
CA HIS A 88 5.41 2.52 8.17
C HIS A 88 6.63 1.62 8.41
N PHE A 89 6.49 0.63 9.27
CA PHE A 89 7.55 -0.34 9.53
C PHE A 89 7.94 -1.10 8.26
N GLU A 90 6.96 -1.61 7.51
CA GLU A 90 7.22 -2.38 6.31
C GLU A 90 7.91 -1.54 5.23
N LEU A 91 7.52 -0.28 5.08
CA LEU A 91 8.15 0.63 4.14
C LEU A 91 9.57 1.01 4.58
N TYR A 92 9.73 1.45 5.80
CA TYR A 92 10.97 2.03 6.27
C TYR A 92 12.01 0.97 6.63
N ARG A 93 11.61 -0.04 7.37
CA ARG A 93 12.54 -1.03 7.92
C ARG A 93 12.68 -2.29 7.07
N ASN A 94 11.66 -2.60 6.27
CA ASN A 94 11.58 -3.92 5.66
C ASN A 94 11.45 -3.90 4.13
N TYR A 95 11.54 -2.75 3.48
CA TYR A 95 11.35 -2.67 2.03
C TYR A 95 12.36 -3.54 1.25
N ARG A 96 13.59 -3.66 1.75
CA ARG A 96 14.62 -4.47 1.09
C ARG A 96 14.26 -5.95 1.06
N TYR A 97 13.55 -6.43 2.07
CA TYR A 97 13.05 -7.80 2.08
C TYR A 97 12.17 -8.07 0.86
N TYR A 98 11.28 -7.13 0.56
CA TYR A 98 10.38 -7.26 -0.60
C TYR A 98 11.12 -7.04 -1.91
N GLN A 99 11.94 -6.01 -1.98
CA GLN A 99 12.70 -5.67 -3.17
C GLN A 99 13.62 -6.82 -3.62
N CYS A 100 14.26 -7.48 -2.68
CA CYS A 100 15.20 -8.57 -2.99
C CYS A 100 14.53 -9.83 -3.51
N ARG A 101 13.21 -9.94 -3.42
CA ARG A 101 12.47 -11.14 -3.79
C ARG A 101 11.70 -11.03 -5.10
N VAL A 102 11.70 -9.87 -5.74
CA VAL A 102 11.04 -9.74 -7.03
C VAL A 102 11.86 -10.45 -8.12
N PRO A 103 11.19 -10.98 -9.16
CA PRO A 103 11.89 -11.68 -10.24
C PRO A 103 12.82 -10.81 -11.06
N ASN A 104 12.49 -9.53 -11.26
CA ASN A 104 13.24 -8.63 -12.12
C ASN A 104 14.56 -8.21 -11.47
N PRO A 105 15.73 -8.60 -12.04
CA PRO A 105 17.02 -8.25 -11.45
C PRO A 105 17.32 -6.75 -11.41
N GLU A 106 16.75 -5.99 -12.34
CA GLU A 106 16.94 -4.53 -12.34
C GLU A 106 16.24 -3.89 -11.15
N VAL A 107 15.06 -4.39 -10.81
CA VAL A 107 14.33 -3.93 -9.62
C VAL A 107 15.12 -4.29 -8.36
N ARG A 108 15.62 -5.52 -8.27
CA ARG A 108 16.41 -5.95 -7.11
C ARG A 108 17.66 -5.09 -6.90
N ALA A 109 18.26 -4.65 -7.99
CA ALA A 109 19.52 -3.88 -7.96
C ALA A 109 19.31 -2.37 -7.80
N TYR A 110 18.08 -1.89 -7.94
CA TYR A 110 17.82 -0.46 -7.86
C TYR A 110 18.15 0.07 -6.47
N HIS A 111 18.95 1.14 -6.42
CA HIS A 111 19.37 1.72 -5.16
C HIS A 111 18.43 2.85 -4.71
N ILE A 112 17.91 2.73 -3.51
CA ILE A 112 17.15 3.79 -2.85
C ILE A 112 17.99 4.32 -1.69
N GLU A 113 18.23 5.63 -1.66
CA GLU A 113 18.97 6.24 -0.57
C GLU A 113 18.23 6.03 0.76
N PRO A 114 18.92 5.49 1.79
CA PRO A 114 18.27 5.19 3.07
C PRO A 114 17.64 6.41 3.74
N GLU A 115 18.29 7.57 3.67
CA GLU A 115 17.73 8.78 4.28
C GLU A 115 16.49 9.27 3.54
N LEU A 116 16.46 9.10 2.22
CA LEU A 116 15.28 9.43 1.42
C LEU A 116 14.12 8.48 1.74
N MET A 117 14.40 7.17 1.88
CA MET A 117 13.37 6.21 2.27
C MET A 117 12.81 6.55 3.66
N LYS A 118 13.67 6.95 4.58
CA LYS A 118 13.24 7.38 5.91
C LYS A 118 12.26 8.55 5.84
N GLU A 119 12.64 9.58 5.08
CA GLU A 119 11.83 10.78 4.92
C GLU A 119 10.50 10.49 4.23
N VAL A 120 10.53 9.76 3.14
CA VAL A 120 9.32 9.42 2.37
C VAL A 120 8.40 8.50 3.18
N SER A 121 8.95 7.53 3.89
CA SER A 121 8.15 6.66 4.76
C SER A 121 7.45 7.47 5.86
N GLN A 122 8.12 8.47 6.40
CA GLN A 122 7.52 9.35 7.41
C GLN A 122 6.39 10.19 6.82
N GLN A 123 6.61 10.74 5.62
CA GLN A 123 5.56 11.49 4.92
C GLN A 123 4.35 10.63 4.62
N ALA A 124 4.58 9.40 4.14
CA ALA A 124 3.51 8.44 3.90
C ALA A 124 2.73 8.14 5.18
N PHE A 125 3.44 7.93 6.28
CA PHE A 125 2.84 7.68 7.59
C PHE A 125 1.93 8.85 8.02
N GLU A 126 2.40 10.09 7.85
CA GLU A 126 1.62 11.27 8.21
C GLU A 126 0.35 11.40 7.37
N ILE A 127 0.45 11.17 6.06
CA ILE A 127 -0.71 11.20 5.17
C ILE A 127 -1.71 10.11 5.55
N MET A 128 -1.25 8.88 5.72
CA MET A 128 -2.12 7.77 6.08
C MET A 128 -2.78 7.98 7.45
N SER A 129 -2.03 8.54 8.40
CA SER A 129 -2.54 8.83 9.73
C SER A 129 -3.67 9.85 9.72
N SER A 130 -3.68 10.75 8.74
CA SER A 130 -4.75 11.74 8.61
C SER A 130 -6.12 11.10 8.31
N TYR A 131 -6.14 9.87 7.80
CA TYR A 131 -7.37 9.13 7.52
C TYR A 131 -7.87 8.29 8.69
N VAL A 132 -7.06 8.12 9.74
CA VAL A 132 -7.43 7.24 10.86
C VAL A 132 -8.74 7.71 11.50
N ASP A 133 -8.86 9.01 11.76
CA ASP A 133 -10.02 9.57 12.44
C ASP A 133 -11.26 9.69 11.55
N VAL A 134 -11.11 9.64 10.24
CA VAL A 134 -12.22 9.82 9.30
C VAL A 134 -12.66 8.53 8.62
N THR A 135 -11.92 7.44 8.81
CA THR A 135 -12.21 6.16 8.14
C THR A 135 -13.63 5.70 8.37
N ASP A 136 -14.13 5.80 9.60
CA ASP A 136 -15.47 5.35 9.95
C ASP A 136 -16.56 6.38 9.63
N GLN A 137 -16.16 7.57 9.18
CA GLN A 137 -17.08 8.68 8.91
C GLN A 137 -17.44 8.78 7.43
N LEU A 138 -16.82 7.98 6.57
CA LEU A 138 -17.15 7.99 5.15
C LEU A 138 -18.53 7.38 4.94
N ASP A 139 -19.32 8.03 4.13
CA ASP A 139 -20.69 7.62 3.93
C ASP A 139 -20.80 6.34 3.08
N ASP A 140 -21.90 5.62 3.30
CA ASP A 140 -22.14 4.34 2.64
C ASP A 140 -22.39 4.49 1.14
N GLU A 141 -22.85 5.63 0.68
CA GLU A 141 -23.07 5.88 -0.75
C GLU A 141 -21.76 5.92 -1.51
N ALA A 142 -20.74 6.57 -0.94
CA ALA A 142 -19.40 6.58 -1.52
C ALA A 142 -18.82 5.17 -1.58
N VAL A 143 -19.00 4.38 -0.53
CA VAL A 143 -18.57 2.99 -0.49
C VAL A 143 -19.26 2.18 -1.59
N ALA A 144 -20.57 2.32 -1.71
CA ALA A 144 -21.34 1.61 -2.72
C ALA A 144 -20.94 1.98 -4.15
N ALA A 145 -20.68 3.27 -4.40
CA ALA A 145 -20.24 3.74 -5.70
C ALA A 145 -18.91 3.14 -6.13
N PHE A 146 -17.92 3.11 -5.22
CA PHE A 146 -16.62 2.52 -5.51
C PHE A 146 -16.70 1.01 -5.68
N SER A 147 -17.51 0.35 -4.87
CA SER A 147 -17.69 -1.10 -4.97
C SER A 147 -18.29 -1.51 -6.31
N SER A 148 -19.23 -0.73 -6.84
CA SER A 148 -19.85 -1.04 -8.14
C SER A 148 -18.90 -0.88 -9.31
N GLU A 149 -17.88 -0.04 -9.20
CA GLU A 149 -16.87 0.13 -10.24
C GLU A 149 -15.91 -1.05 -10.32
N ILE A 150 -15.77 -1.82 -9.24
CA ILE A 150 -14.85 -2.95 -9.15
C ILE A 150 -15.51 -4.24 -9.67
N GLU A 151 -16.80 -4.28 -9.67
CA GLU A 151 -17.56 -5.43 -10.15
C GLU A 151 -17.75 -5.38 -11.67
#